data_8a02fc80619f0d398a47ceb9e47c317c
#
_entry.id   8a02fc80619f0d398a47ceb9e47c317c
#
_cell.length_a   1.000
_cell.length_b   1.000
_cell.length_c   1.000
_cell.angle_alpha   90.00
_cell.angle_beta   90.00
_cell.angle_gamma   90.00
#
_symmetry.space_group_name_H-M   'P 1'
#
loop_
_entity.id
_entity.type
_entity.pdbx_description
1 polymer ?
#
loop_
_entity_poly.entity_id
_entity_poly.type
_entity_poly.pdbx_seq_one_letter_code
_entity_poly.pdbx_strand_id
1 'polypeptide(L)'
;MSKTFKDLIFKPHRTTKKGIQATLNLNENTDLSVVAGEGFYSTVRKEAKGMEYPDSNSFSSFEVGIITNNESIDVIGWQSREDINNIIKKYSG
;
A
#
# COMPACT_ATOMS: atom_id res chain seq x y z
N MET A 1 12.46 -15.57 -6.05
CA MET A 1 12.95 -14.26 -5.65
C MET A 1 11.97 -13.59 -4.70
N SER A 2 12.50 -12.96 -3.70
CA SER A 2 11.64 -12.29 -2.71
C SER A 2 11.18 -10.95 -3.22
N LYS A 3 9.90 -10.69 -3.09
CA LYS A 3 9.32 -9.38 -3.39
C LYS A 3 9.45 -8.48 -2.16
N THR A 4 9.50 -7.19 -2.37
CA THR A 4 9.59 -6.20 -1.30
C THR A 4 8.71 -5.00 -1.63
N PHE A 5 8.65 -4.05 -0.70
CA PHE A 5 7.96 -2.79 -0.92
C PHE A 5 8.40 -2.11 -2.24
N LYS A 6 9.66 -2.28 -2.61
CA LYS A 6 10.20 -1.67 -3.84
C LYS A 6 9.57 -2.23 -5.12
N ASP A 7 8.93 -3.38 -5.05
CA ASP A 7 8.24 -3.98 -6.20
C ASP A 7 6.85 -3.39 -6.41
N LEU A 8 6.36 -2.60 -5.45
CA LEU A 8 5.09 -1.90 -5.58
C LEU A 8 5.23 -0.72 -6.54
N ILE A 9 4.37 -0.69 -7.55
CA ILE A 9 4.34 0.42 -8.51
C ILE A 9 3.10 1.25 -8.18
N PHE A 10 3.33 2.41 -7.57
CA PHE A 10 2.24 3.28 -7.17
C PHE A 10 1.74 4.12 -8.33
N LYS A 11 0.42 4.21 -8.44
CA LYS A 11 -0.28 5.01 -9.42
C LYS A 11 -1.27 5.92 -8.70
N PRO A 12 -1.71 7.03 -9.33
CA PRO A 12 -2.78 7.83 -8.74
C PRO A 12 -4.01 6.97 -8.48
N HIS A 13 -4.62 7.16 -7.31
CA HIS A 13 -5.83 6.43 -6.96
C HIS A 13 -6.98 6.85 -7.87
N ARG A 14 -7.79 5.89 -8.29
CA ARG A 14 -8.87 6.11 -9.27
C ARG A 14 -9.88 7.17 -8.85
N THR A 15 -10.30 7.11 -7.59
CA THR A 15 -11.43 7.91 -7.11
C THR A 15 -11.03 8.95 -6.10
N THR A 16 -9.88 8.81 -5.47
CA THR A 16 -9.43 9.73 -4.44
C THR A 16 -8.33 10.62 -4.98
N LYS A 17 -8.62 11.90 -5.13
CA LYS A 17 -7.61 12.88 -5.51
C LYS A 17 -6.51 12.89 -4.45
N LYS A 18 -5.26 13.03 -4.89
CA LYS A 18 -4.09 13.05 -4.01
C LYS A 18 -3.85 11.73 -3.28
N GLY A 19 -4.51 10.67 -3.73
CA GLY A 19 -4.25 9.33 -3.24
C GLY A 19 -3.39 8.54 -4.20
N ILE A 20 -2.71 7.52 -3.69
CA ILE A 20 -1.92 6.60 -4.50
C ILE A 20 -2.31 5.16 -4.18
N GLN A 21 -2.08 4.28 -5.13
CA GLN A 21 -2.47 2.88 -5.02
C GLN A 21 -1.44 2.00 -5.73
N ALA A 22 -1.14 0.86 -5.13
CA ALA A 22 -0.32 -0.17 -5.76
C ALA A 22 -0.87 -1.54 -5.40
N THR A 23 -0.71 -2.50 -6.29
CA THR A 23 -1.09 -3.88 -6.04
C THR A 23 0.08 -4.79 -6.35
N LEU A 24 0.17 -5.90 -5.63
CA LEU A 24 1.25 -6.85 -5.80
C LEU A 24 0.71 -8.26 -5.55
N ASN A 25 0.89 -9.16 -6.51
CA ASN A 25 0.54 -10.55 -6.32
C ASN A 25 1.61 -11.21 -5.46
N LEU A 26 1.22 -11.85 -4.36
CA LEU A 26 2.15 -12.49 -3.42
C LEU A 26 2.25 -14.00 -3.63
N ASN A 27 1.14 -14.64 -3.98
CA ASN A 27 1.10 -16.06 -4.27
C ASN A 27 -0.18 -16.36 -5.06
N GLU A 28 -0.43 -17.60 -5.38
CA GLU A 28 -1.57 -18.01 -6.20
C GLU A 28 -2.92 -17.52 -5.67
N ASN A 29 -3.03 -17.32 -4.36
CA ASN A 29 -4.30 -17.00 -3.72
C ASN A 29 -4.31 -15.64 -3.03
N THR A 30 -3.20 -14.92 -3.02
CA THR A 30 -3.09 -13.72 -2.19
C THR A 30 -2.54 -12.55 -2.99
N ASP A 31 -3.28 -11.44 -2.97
CA ASP A 31 -2.85 -10.17 -3.51
C ASP A 31 -2.74 -9.15 -2.40
N LEU A 32 -1.79 -8.24 -2.54
CA LEU A 32 -1.59 -7.13 -1.62
C LEU A 32 -2.04 -5.85 -2.32
N SER A 33 -2.86 -5.06 -1.63
CA SER A 33 -3.24 -3.74 -2.09
C SER A 33 -2.72 -2.72 -1.09
N VAL A 34 -2.00 -1.72 -1.57
CA VAL A 34 -1.44 -0.67 -0.71
C VAL A 34 -1.97 0.66 -1.20
N VAL A 35 -2.62 1.40 -0.32
CA VAL A 35 -3.16 2.72 -0.64
C VAL A 35 -2.71 3.73 0.39
N ALA A 36 -2.64 4.98 -0.02
CA ALA A 36 -2.33 6.08 0.88
C ALA A 36 -2.98 7.34 0.33
N GLY A 37 -3.37 8.22 1.22
CA GLY A 37 -3.99 9.47 0.85
C GLY A 37 -5.05 9.90 1.83
N GLU A 38 -5.68 11.02 1.53
CA GLU A 38 -6.75 11.56 2.35
C GLU A 38 -7.93 10.57 2.35
N GLY A 39 -8.43 10.25 3.54
CA GLY A 39 -9.51 9.29 3.70
C GLY A 39 -9.07 7.85 3.90
N PHE A 40 -7.78 7.57 3.73
CA PHE A 40 -7.22 6.25 4.02
C PHE A 40 -6.49 6.26 5.37
N TYR A 41 -6.35 5.08 5.96
CA TYR A 41 -5.60 4.93 7.21
C TYR A 41 -4.09 4.94 6.93
N SER A 42 -3.61 6.13 6.60
CA SER A 42 -2.24 6.37 6.23
C SER A 42 -1.75 7.69 6.83
N THR A 43 -0.45 7.90 6.82
CA THR A 43 0.15 9.13 7.35
C THR A 43 0.92 9.85 6.25
N VAL A 44 0.46 11.06 5.92
CA VAL A 44 1.18 11.92 4.98
C VAL A 44 2.33 12.60 5.71
N ARG A 45 3.50 12.66 5.08
CA ARG A 45 4.63 13.38 5.65
C ARG A 45 4.34 14.87 5.71
N LYS A 46 4.86 15.53 6.74
CA LYS A 46 4.64 16.96 6.94
C LYS A 46 5.02 17.78 5.70
N GLU A 47 6.13 17.43 5.07
CA GLU A 47 6.64 18.13 3.89
C GLU A 47 5.76 17.93 2.66
N ALA A 48 4.94 16.90 2.67
CA ALA A 48 4.11 16.53 1.52
C ALA A 48 2.65 16.96 1.66
N LYS A 49 2.29 17.58 2.77
CA LYS A 49 0.92 18.06 2.97
C LYS A 49 0.54 19.07 1.90
N GLY A 50 -0.60 18.83 1.27
CA GLY A 50 -1.08 19.71 0.23
C GLY A 50 -0.50 19.48 -1.15
N MET A 51 0.38 18.50 -1.31
CA MET A 51 0.91 18.16 -2.64
C MET A 51 -0.21 17.71 -3.55
N GLU A 52 -0.21 18.23 -4.77
CA GLU A 52 -1.23 17.91 -5.76
C GLU A 52 -1.03 16.51 -6.35
N TYR A 53 0.24 16.10 -6.51
CA TYR A 53 0.60 14.81 -7.08
C TYR A 53 1.56 14.07 -6.13
N PRO A 54 1.02 13.48 -5.05
CA PRO A 54 1.87 12.76 -4.11
C PRO A 54 2.39 11.44 -4.72
N ASP A 55 3.52 10.98 -4.20
CA ASP A 55 4.09 9.69 -4.55
C ASP A 55 4.31 8.86 -3.26
N SER A 56 4.93 7.68 -3.40
CA SER A 56 5.14 6.82 -2.23
C SER A 56 6.02 7.47 -1.17
N ASN A 57 6.88 8.39 -1.55
CA ASN A 57 7.74 9.11 -0.60
C ASN A 57 7.00 10.20 0.17
N SER A 58 5.78 10.52 -0.25
CA SER A 58 4.95 11.51 0.44
C SER A 58 4.32 10.98 1.72
N PHE A 59 4.39 9.67 1.94
CA PHE A 59 3.74 9.02 3.07
C PHE A 59 4.73 8.26 3.93
N SER A 60 4.51 8.30 5.25
CA SER A 60 5.30 7.53 6.20
C SER A 60 4.61 6.22 6.58
N SER A 61 3.32 6.12 6.37
CA SER A 61 2.57 4.88 6.57
C SER A 61 1.45 4.76 5.54
N PHE A 62 0.96 3.55 5.36
CA PHE A 62 0.02 3.18 4.30
C PHE A 62 -1.10 2.32 4.86
N GLU A 63 -2.23 2.31 4.16
CA GLU A 63 -3.30 1.36 4.43
C GLU A 63 -3.09 0.15 3.53
N VAL A 64 -3.14 -1.04 4.12
CA VAL A 64 -2.85 -2.28 3.43
C VAL A 64 -4.09 -3.17 3.41
N GLY A 65 -4.44 -3.68 2.25
CA GLY A 65 -5.47 -4.68 2.09
C GLY A 65 -4.84 -6.00 1.65
N ILE A 66 -5.16 -7.08 2.34
CA ILE A 66 -4.71 -8.42 1.97
C ILE A 66 -5.92 -9.16 1.41
N ILE A 67 -5.87 -9.46 0.12
CA ILE A 67 -6.98 -10.07 -0.60
C ILE A 67 -6.67 -11.55 -0.80
N THR A 68 -7.47 -12.41 -0.19
CA THR A 68 -7.27 -13.86 -0.24
C THR A 68 -8.38 -14.50 -1.07
N ASN A 69 -8.01 -15.30 -2.06
CA ASN A 69 -8.95 -16.00 -2.95
C ASN A 69 -9.95 -15.07 -3.64
N ASN A 70 -9.58 -13.82 -3.86
CA ASN A 70 -10.43 -12.79 -4.46
C ASN A 70 -11.74 -12.51 -3.68
N GLU A 71 -11.83 -12.97 -2.45
CA GLU A 71 -13.07 -12.87 -1.66
C GLU A 71 -12.87 -12.17 -0.32
N SER A 72 -11.84 -12.55 0.42
CA SER A 72 -11.60 -12.01 1.76
C SER A 72 -10.61 -10.86 1.72
N ILE A 73 -10.96 -9.76 2.35
CA ILE A 73 -10.08 -8.59 2.44
C ILE A 73 -9.85 -8.25 3.90
N ASP A 74 -8.59 -8.33 4.34
CA ASP A 74 -8.17 -7.84 5.65
C ASP A 74 -7.53 -6.48 5.45
N VAL A 75 -8.05 -5.46 6.12
CA VAL A 75 -7.53 -4.10 6.01
C VAL A 75 -6.75 -3.76 7.27
N ILE A 76 -5.51 -3.33 7.10
CA ILE A 76 -4.63 -2.94 8.20
C ILE A 76 -4.13 -1.52 7.93
N GLY A 77 -4.44 -0.61 8.85
CA GLY A 77 -4.02 0.79 8.69
C GLY A 77 -2.63 1.06 9.23
N TRP A 78 -2.09 2.18 8.82
CA TRP A 78 -0.85 2.76 9.34
C TRP A 78 0.35 1.80 9.33
N GLN A 79 0.56 1.13 8.20
CA GLN A 79 1.69 0.22 8.04
C GLN A 79 2.89 0.96 7.44
N SER A 80 4.05 0.83 8.10
CA SER A 80 5.30 1.38 7.57
C SER A 80 5.81 0.52 6.42
N ARG A 81 6.85 0.99 5.74
CA ARG A 81 7.50 0.21 4.68
C ARG A 81 8.05 -1.10 5.21
N GLU A 82 8.60 -1.08 6.41
CA GLU A 82 9.10 -2.29 7.07
C GLU A 82 7.97 -3.25 7.38
N ASP A 83 6.84 -2.74 7.90
CA ASP A 83 5.67 -3.57 8.16
C ASP A 83 5.17 -4.23 6.88
N ILE A 84 5.15 -3.49 5.78
CA ILE A 84 4.72 -4.01 4.49
C ILE A 84 5.68 -5.09 3.99
N ASN A 85 6.99 -4.88 4.16
CA ASN A 85 7.97 -5.92 3.81
C ASN A 85 7.74 -7.20 4.60
N ASN A 86 7.39 -7.08 5.88
CA ASN A 86 7.11 -8.25 6.71
C ASN A 86 5.85 -8.99 6.24
N ILE A 87 4.83 -8.25 5.82
CA ILE A 87 3.61 -8.84 5.27
C ILE A 87 3.93 -9.57 3.97
N ILE A 88 4.67 -8.94 3.08
CA ILE A 88 5.07 -9.54 1.81
C ILE A 88 5.84 -10.84 2.05
N LYS A 89 6.80 -10.81 2.96
CA LYS A 89 7.60 -11.98 3.31
C LYS A 89 6.74 -13.11 3.87
N LYS A 90 5.76 -12.78 4.70
CA LYS A 90 4.86 -13.75 5.31
C LYS A 90 4.05 -14.54 4.28
N TYR A 91 3.55 -13.85 3.26
CA TYR A 91 2.65 -14.45 2.27
C TYR A 91 3.34 -14.95 1.01
N SER A 92 4.53 -14.47 0.71
CA SER A 92 5.25 -14.87 -0.51
C SER A 92 6.33 -15.91 -0.27
N GLY A 93 6.60 -16.21 0.96
CA GLY A 93 7.59 -17.23 1.33
C GLY A 93 7.00 -18.56 1.52
#